data_4ccbca9f4b16911b30cd784ccf814e3e
#
_entry.id   4ccbca9f4b16911b30cd784ccf814e3e
#
_cell.length_a   1.000
_cell.length_b   1.000
_cell.length_c   1.000
_cell.angle_alpha   90.00
_cell.angle_beta   90.00
_cell.angle_gamma   90.00
#
_symmetry.space_group_name_H-M   'P 1'
#
loop_
_entity.id
_entity.type
_entity.pdbx_description
1 polymer ?
#
loop_
_entity_poly.entity_id
_entity_poly.type
_entity_poly.pdbx_seq_one_letter_code
_entity_poly.pdbx_strand_id
1 'polypeptide(L)'
;VPHTRSSLLWGVAAAGLYGLSAAPGVVWADSAKLTLYALHAYLPSLNPGDHAGWVLLAQGWLGLTWFWSPTYSLHLLSAVAGAVVVAGVHRLLLRWGDPLESAHGAAAVLLVAHPLWWAAAVAESYTPALALVVVGALLLSRGTTPAVGMSGVCAGLAVAAHAFAAVLVLPLAPTGRPRTWLPFAAGLVVGSAPMWLAWIANPPDPLTGFSAGGGGSWSWVVRAFLSPDRWVRGVALVAGAMGFALGPIAIIAIVRRIRRGGFSRHPNPILAAVSLSALAALLTVYSPYRLHLMVSFVVVGAVLLAPPAASLRWCIAHGVLQVALYGAAAGGAHLVGRESLGVRQLPGRDNATYFLLPPKSWEHSAEAYARRLLAAVPENAVVLADFNPGAVLRLVQELEGVRPDVTIIPTAVDDALATPDPSGVLAGRIGEARAGGRPVVLADSWPPYYRVEELRRLGYSFAPCGPGLLVERAPDR
;
A
#
# COMPACT_ATOMS: atom_id res chain seq x y z
N VAL A 1 20.87 -0.62 28.75
CA VAL A 1 20.72 -2.08 28.48
C VAL A 1 19.32 -2.64 28.74
N PRO A 2 18.59 -2.34 29.86
CA PRO A 2 17.26 -2.93 30.08
C PRO A 2 16.22 -2.58 29.01
N HIS A 3 16.26 -1.38 28.46
CA HIS A 3 15.28 -0.91 27.46
C HIS A 3 15.46 -1.53 26.05
N THR A 4 16.63 -2.11 25.74
CA THR A 4 16.84 -2.81 24.46
C THR A 4 16.07 -4.11 24.42
N ARG A 5 15.97 -4.83 25.54
CA ARG A 5 15.20 -6.08 25.65
C ARG A 5 13.70 -5.85 25.42
N SER A 6 13.13 -4.79 26.00
CA SER A 6 11.70 -4.49 25.79
C SER A 6 11.38 -4.12 24.34
N SER A 7 12.24 -3.35 23.64
CA SER A 7 12.05 -3.08 22.22
C SER A 7 12.10 -4.35 21.36
N LEU A 8 13.02 -5.27 21.70
CA LEU A 8 13.13 -6.55 20.99
C LEU A 8 11.87 -7.42 21.20
N LEU A 9 11.34 -7.46 22.43
CA LEU A 9 10.10 -8.21 22.72
C LEU A 9 8.91 -7.69 21.90
N TRP A 10 8.76 -6.37 21.78
CA TRP A 10 7.75 -5.78 20.89
C TRP A 10 7.96 -6.14 19.42
N GLY A 11 9.22 -6.16 18.96
CA GLY A 11 9.57 -6.61 17.61
C GLY A 11 9.23 -8.08 17.37
N VAL A 12 9.53 -8.96 18.30
CA VAL A 12 9.21 -10.39 18.22
C VAL A 12 7.69 -10.61 18.21
N ALA A 13 6.96 -9.91 19.09
CA ALA A 13 5.50 -9.98 19.12
C ALA A 13 4.88 -9.51 17.79
N ALA A 14 5.40 -8.40 17.24
CA ALA A 14 4.94 -7.89 15.95
C ALA A 14 5.31 -8.84 14.79
N ALA A 15 6.52 -9.37 14.75
CA ALA A 15 6.94 -10.32 13.74
C ALA A 15 6.08 -11.61 13.78
N GLY A 16 5.77 -12.11 14.96
CA GLY A 16 4.87 -13.25 15.15
C GLY A 16 3.47 -12.94 14.66
N LEU A 17 2.87 -11.83 15.11
CA LEU A 17 1.51 -11.44 14.71
C LEU A 17 1.40 -11.22 13.19
N TYR A 18 2.30 -10.45 12.62
CA TYR A 18 2.25 -10.10 11.20
C TYR A 18 2.62 -11.27 10.30
N GLY A 19 3.63 -12.06 10.68
CA GLY A 19 4.02 -13.26 9.95
C GLY A 19 2.92 -14.33 9.91
N LEU A 20 2.24 -14.58 11.04
CA LEU A 20 1.09 -15.48 11.09
C LEU A 20 -0.15 -14.94 10.35
N SER A 21 -0.21 -13.62 10.16
CA SER A 21 -1.26 -12.93 9.43
C SER A 21 -0.98 -12.79 7.94
N ALA A 22 0.24 -13.08 7.49
CA ALA A 22 0.67 -12.89 6.11
C ALA A 22 -0.17 -13.74 5.13
N ALA A 23 -0.46 -13.18 3.98
CA ALA A 23 -1.16 -13.89 2.91
C ALA A 23 -0.29 -15.05 2.40
N PRO A 24 -0.88 -16.23 2.13
CA PRO A 24 -0.11 -17.38 1.69
C PRO A 24 0.30 -17.33 0.22
N GLY A 25 -0.42 -16.56 -0.61
CA GLY A 25 -0.23 -16.56 -2.05
C GLY A 25 -0.53 -15.20 -2.69
N VAL A 26 -0.99 -15.20 -3.94
CA VAL A 26 -1.26 -13.97 -4.70
C VAL A 26 -2.42 -13.19 -4.11
N VAL A 27 -2.22 -11.89 -3.94
CA VAL A 27 -3.22 -10.94 -3.43
C VAL A 27 -3.53 -9.89 -4.51
N TRP A 28 -4.71 -9.28 -4.42
CA TRP A 28 -5.21 -8.29 -5.36
C TRP A 28 -4.38 -6.99 -5.42
N ALA A 29 -4.53 -6.27 -6.51
CA ALA A 29 -4.06 -4.90 -6.72
C ALA A 29 -2.53 -4.73 -6.66
N ASP A 30 -2.06 -3.75 -5.87
CA ASP A 30 -0.65 -3.39 -5.81
C ASP A 30 0.24 -4.55 -5.35
N SER A 31 -0.25 -5.46 -4.52
CA SER A 31 0.52 -6.62 -4.07
C SER A 31 0.94 -7.54 -5.22
N ALA A 32 0.03 -7.85 -6.15
CA ALA A 32 0.36 -8.64 -7.34
C ALA A 32 1.30 -7.88 -8.28
N LYS A 33 1.02 -6.58 -8.52
CA LYS A 33 1.87 -5.72 -9.36
C LYS A 33 3.29 -5.62 -8.82
N LEU A 34 3.43 -5.29 -7.56
CA LEU A 34 4.74 -5.14 -6.91
C LEU A 34 5.53 -6.45 -6.94
N THR A 35 4.85 -7.57 -6.76
CA THR A 35 5.49 -8.89 -6.89
C THR A 35 6.04 -9.11 -8.31
N LEU A 36 5.26 -8.80 -9.35
CA LEU A 36 5.74 -8.86 -10.74
C LEU A 36 6.93 -7.93 -10.98
N TYR A 37 6.86 -6.69 -10.48
CA TYR A 37 7.97 -5.75 -10.62
C TYR A 37 9.25 -6.27 -9.94
N ALA A 38 9.11 -6.89 -8.76
CA ALA A 38 10.25 -7.49 -8.08
C ALA A 38 10.83 -8.69 -8.86
N LEU A 39 9.99 -9.56 -9.42
CA LEU A 39 10.43 -10.70 -10.22
C LEU A 39 11.20 -10.28 -11.49
N HIS A 40 10.74 -9.22 -12.14
CA HIS A 40 11.35 -8.73 -13.37
C HIS A 40 12.42 -7.65 -13.17
N ALA A 41 12.79 -7.32 -11.94
CA ALA A 41 13.70 -6.21 -11.64
C ALA A 41 13.25 -4.88 -12.25
N TYR A 42 11.94 -4.71 -12.45
CA TYR A 42 11.39 -3.54 -13.07
C TYR A 42 11.29 -2.38 -12.09
N LEU A 43 12.03 -1.32 -12.33
CA LEU A 43 11.95 -0.08 -11.56
C LEU A 43 10.88 0.82 -12.19
N PRO A 44 9.71 0.99 -11.54
CA PRO A 44 8.63 1.75 -12.11
C PRO A 44 8.97 3.24 -12.20
N SER A 45 8.64 3.84 -13.35
CA SER A 45 8.94 5.24 -13.67
C SER A 45 7.70 6.12 -13.83
N LEU A 46 6.50 5.56 -13.63
CA LEU A 46 5.22 6.22 -13.94
C LEU A 46 4.97 7.48 -13.13
N ASN A 47 5.46 7.52 -11.89
CA ASN A 47 5.36 8.71 -11.05
C ASN A 47 6.61 8.83 -10.18
N PRO A 48 7.08 10.05 -9.88
CA PRO A 48 8.08 10.22 -8.84
C PRO A 48 7.58 9.59 -7.53
N GLY A 49 8.27 8.56 -7.04
CA GLY A 49 7.88 7.81 -5.85
C GLY A 49 7.08 6.52 -6.11
N ASP A 50 7.06 6.03 -7.34
CA ASP A 50 6.33 4.81 -7.70
C ASP A 50 7.11 3.54 -7.34
N HIS A 51 7.49 3.42 -6.08
CA HIS A 51 7.98 2.20 -5.43
C HIS A 51 9.31 1.61 -5.93
N ALA A 52 10.13 2.34 -6.71
CA ALA A 52 11.42 1.84 -7.21
C ALA A 52 12.36 1.38 -6.07
N GLY A 53 12.39 2.11 -4.96
CA GLY A 53 13.12 1.72 -3.76
C GLY A 53 12.60 0.44 -3.12
N TRP A 54 11.27 0.22 -3.16
CA TRP A 54 10.68 -1.03 -2.68
C TRP A 54 11.11 -2.22 -3.54
N VAL A 55 11.13 -2.07 -4.86
CA VAL A 55 11.57 -3.14 -5.79
C VAL A 55 13.00 -3.57 -5.49
N LEU A 56 13.92 -2.63 -5.23
CA LEU A 56 15.28 -2.99 -4.83
C LEU A 56 15.35 -3.76 -3.50
N LEU A 57 14.58 -3.32 -2.51
CA LEU A 57 14.48 -4.04 -1.23
C LEU A 57 13.91 -5.44 -1.43
N ALA A 58 12.87 -5.55 -2.24
CA ALA A 58 12.21 -6.81 -2.57
C ALA A 58 13.16 -7.78 -3.26
N GLN A 59 13.96 -7.32 -4.23
CA GLN A 59 14.96 -8.15 -4.90
C GLN A 59 16.03 -8.66 -3.96
N GLY A 60 16.59 -7.76 -3.12
CA GLY A 60 17.55 -8.17 -2.08
C GLY A 60 16.96 -9.22 -1.12
N TRP A 61 15.69 -9.03 -0.74
CA TRP A 61 14.96 -9.96 0.11
C TRP A 61 14.70 -11.31 -0.56
N LEU A 62 14.25 -11.32 -1.82
CA LEU A 62 14.05 -12.54 -2.60
C LEU A 62 15.36 -13.35 -2.74
N GLY A 63 16.49 -12.66 -2.93
CA GLY A 63 17.81 -13.31 -2.95
C GLY A 63 18.15 -14.00 -1.62
N LEU A 64 17.73 -13.44 -0.48
CA LEU A 64 17.94 -14.04 0.85
C LEU A 64 16.96 -15.17 1.16
N THR A 65 15.77 -15.14 0.56
CA THR A 65 14.63 -16.04 0.86
C THR A 65 14.25 -16.89 -0.35
N TRP A 66 15.20 -17.17 -1.22
CA TRP A 66 15.04 -17.90 -2.49
C TRP A 66 14.34 -19.26 -2.37
N PHE A 67 14.30 -19.83 -1.16
CA PHE A 67 13.71 -21.15 -0.85
C PHE A 67 12.20 -21.06 -0.53
N TRP A 68 11.61 -19.88 -0.44
CA TRP A 68 10.17 -19.68 -0.29
C TRP A 68 9.53 -19.25 -1.62
N SER A 69 8.21 -19.42 -1.75
CA SER A 69 7.50 -18.83 -2.89
C SER A 69 7.69 -17.30 -2.91
N PRO A 70 7.90 -16.68 -4.07
CA PRO A 70 8.17 -15.24 -4.16
C PRO A 70 7.06 -14.39 -3.52
N THR A 71 5.79 -14.75 -3.73
CA THR A 71 4.64 -14.04 -3.13
C THR A 71 4.70 -14.06 -1.61
N TYR A 72 4.79 -15.25 -1.02
CA TYR A 72 4.85 -15.38 0.44
C TYR A 72 6.09 -14.70 1.02
N SER A 73 7.22 -14.84 0.38
CA SER A 73 8.48 -14.17 0.77
C SER A 73 8.30 -12.65 0.83
N LEU A 74 7.65 -12.02 -0.16
CA LEU A 74 7.43 -10.58 -0.17
C LEU A 74 6.38 -10.13 0.87
N HIS A 75 5.40 -10.96 1.21
CA HIS A 75 4.52 -10.70 2.35
C HIS A 75 5.30 -10.71 3.67
N LEU A 76 6.25 -11.63 3.82
CA LEU A 76 7.14 -11.66 5.00
C LEU A 76 8.09 -10.47 5.06
N LEU A 77 8.55 -9.92 3.92
CA LEU A 77 9.29 -8.65 3.91
C LEU A 77 8.47 -7.54 4.58
N SER A 78 7.19 -7.42 4.21
CA SER A 78 6.30 -6.43 4.81
C SER A 78 6.06 -6.69 6.29
N ALA A 79 5.93 -7.96 6.70
CA ALA A 79 5.74 -8.36 8.10
C ALA A 79 6.97 -7.99 8.96
N VAL A 80 8.17 -8.32 8.49
CA VAL A 80 9.43 -7.97 9.17
C VAL A 80 9.59 -6.46 9.24
N ALA A 81 9.30 -5.74 8.15
CA ALA A 81 9.36 -4.27 8.16
C ALA A 81 8.36 -3.66 9.16
N GLY A 82 7.13 -4.17 9.23
CA GLY A 82 6.15 -3.76 10.24
C GLY A 82 6.65 -4.00 11.67
N ALA A 83 7.30 -5.13 11.93
CA ALA A 83 7.91 -5.43 13.22
C ALA A 83 9.06 -4.45 13.57
N VAL A 84 9.87 -4.07 12.58
CA VAL A 84 10.90 -3.02 12.72
C VAL A 84 10.26 -1.68 13.06
N VAL A 85 9.12 -1.32 12.48
CA VAL A 85 8.39 -0.09 12.84
C VAL A 85 7.97 -0.12 14.30
N VAL A 86 7.32 -1.17 14.77
CA VAL A 86 6.83 -1.28 16.16
C VAL A 86 8.01 -1.22 17.16
N ALA A 87 9.03 -2.05 16.96
CA ALA A 87 10.21 -2.09 17.84
C ALA A 87 11.00 -0.79 17.79
N GLY A 88 11.16 -0.25 16.60
CA GLY A 88 11.93 0.96 16.33
C GLY A 88 11.28 2.22 16.91
N VAL A 89 9.96 2.38 16.79
CA VAL A 89 9.22 3.48 17.43
C VAL A 89 9.35 3.41 18.96
N HIS A 90 9.15 2.22 19.55
CA HIS A 90 9.38 2.01 20.99
C HIS A 90 10.79 2.47 21.37
N ARG A 91 11.82 2.04 20.63
CA ARG A 91 13.22 2.38 20.90
C ARG A 91 13.51 3.87 20.71
N LEU A 92 12.91 4.47 19.69
CA LEU A 92 13.11 5.88 19.33
C LEU A 92 12.55 6.80 20.42
N LEU A 93 11.35 6.53 20.92
CA LEU A 93 10.75 7.29 22.03
C LEU A 93 11.62 7.24 23.30
N LEU A 94 12.13 6.06 23.64
CA LEU A 94 13.06 5.93 24.76
C LEU A 94 14.38 6.71 24.55
N ARG A 95 14.88 6.79 23.32
CA ARG A 95 16.06 7.60 23.01
C ARG A 95 15.80 9.10 23.06
N TRP A 96 14.58 9.52 22.76
CA TRP A 96 14.18 10.91 22.93
C TRP A 96 13.91 11.27 24.39
N GLY A 97 13.95 10.26 25.30
CA GLY A 97 13.76 10.44 26.75
C GLY A 97 12.30 10.40 27.18
N ASP A 98 11.40 9.87 26.34
CA ASP A 98 10.03 9.62 26.76
C ASP A 98 9.95 8.50 27.81
N PRO A 99 8.96 8.55 28.72
CA PRO A 99 8.76 7.49 29.72
C PRO A 99 8.52 6.11 29.09
N LEU A 100 8.92 5.06 29.80
CA LEU A 100 8.78 3.68 29.34
C LEU A 100 7.31 3.31 29.05
N GLU A 101 6.39 3.79 29.86
CA GLU A 101 4.95 3.59 29.68
C GLU A 101 4.45 4.23 28.38
N SER A 102 5.00 5.38 27.99
CA SER A 102 4.68 6.03 26.71
C SER A 102 5.20 5.23 25.52
N ALA A 103 6.42 4.68 25.62
CA ALA A 103 6.97 3.82 24.60
C ALA A 103 6.17 2.50 24.46
N HIS A 104 5.77 1.89 25.58
CA HIS A 104 4.91 0.70 25.57
C HIS A 104 3.54 1.00 24.97
N GLY A 105 2.91 2.10 25.32
CA GLY A 105 1.62 2.51 24.77
C GLY A 105 1.69 2.75 23.27
N ALA A 106 2.74 3.39 22.80
CA ALA A 106 3.00 3.59 21.38
C ALA A 106 3.15 2.26 20.62
N ALA A 107 3.96 1.36 21.13
CA ALA A 107 4.17 0.04 20.53
C ALA A 107 2.89 -0.79 20.51
N ALA A 108 2.10 -0.78 21.58
CA ALA A 108 0.83 -1.50 21.67
C ALA A 108 -0.20 -0.97 20.66
N VAL A 109 -0.30 0.35 20.49
CA VAL A 109 -1.17 0.95 19.48
C VAL A 109 -0.74 0.54 18.08
N LEU A 110 0.55 0.66 17.76
CA LEU A 110 1.06 0.32 16.43
C LEU A 110 0.93 -1.17 16.11
N LEU A 111 1.13 -2.04 17.09
CA LEU A 111 1.02 -3.50 16.93
C LEU A 111 -0.31 -3.93 16.34
N VAL A 112 -1.40 -3.29 16.74
CA VAL A 112 -2.76 -3.63 16.33
C VAL A 112 -3.42 -2.55 15.45
N ALA A 113 -2.69 -1.49 15.08
CA ALA A 113 -3.24 -0.46 14.21
C ALA A 113 -3.61 -1.04 12.84
N HIS A 114 -4.88 -0.95 12.46
CA HIS A 114 -5.43 -1.56 11.25
C HIS A 114 -4.54 -1.37 9.99
N PRO A 115 -4.18 -0.13 9.58
CA PRO A 115 -3.47 0.09 8.33
C PRO A 115 -2.03 -0.45 8.36
N LEU A 116 -1.39 -0.44 9.54
CA LEU A 116 -0.04 -0.99 9.68
C LEU A 116 -0.06 -2.52 9.64
N TRP A 117 -0.98 -3.15 10.38
CA TRP A 117 -1.14 -4.60 10.40
C TRP A 117 -1.56 -5.12 9.03
N TRP A 118 -2.54 -4.49 8.39
CA TRP A 118 -2.99 -4.88 7.06
C TRP A 118 -1.84 -4.79 6.03
N ALA A 119 -1.10 -3.66 5.99
CA ALA A 119 0.05 -3.49 5.11
C ALA A 119 1.22 -4.44 5.44
N ALA A 120 1.35 -4.88 6.69
CA ALA A 120 2.34 -5.88 7.10
C ALA A 120 1.95 -7.32 6.71
N ALA A 121 0.68 -7.58 6.36
CA ALA A 121 0.20 -8.90 6.00
C ALA A 121 0.27 -9.20 4.49
N VAL A 122 0.61 -8.24 3.65
CA VAL A 122 0.68 -8.36 2.18
C VAL A 122 1.93 -7.65 1.63
N ALA A 123 2.30 -7.95 0.38
CA ALA A 123 3.42 -7.28 -0.29
C ALA A 123 3.04 -5.83 -0.63
N GLU A 124 3.41 -4.91 0.25
CA GLU A 124 3.12 -3.49 0.13
C GLU A 124 4.33 -2.63 0.49
N SER A 125 4.40 -1.43 -0.06
CA SER A 125 5.53 -0.53 0.12
C SER A 125 5.49 0.28 1.44
N TYR A 126 4.34 0.31 2.12
CA TYR A 126 4.13 1.16 3.30
C TYR A 126 4.99 0.79 4.50
N THR A 127 5.00 -0.48 4.89
CA THR A 127 5.78 -0.92 6.05
C THR A 127 7.28 -0.88 5.79
N PRO A 128 7.83 -1.26 4.62
CA PRO A 128 9.25 -1.06 4.33
C PRO A 128 9.67 0.41 4.33
N ALA A 129 8.86 1.31 3.76
CA ALA A 129 9.15 2.74 3.80
C ALA A 129 9.16 3.29 5.24
N LEU A 130 8.16 2.93 6.05
CA LEU A 130 8.10 3.31 7.47
C LEU A 130 9.28 2.73 8.28
N ALA A 131 9.67 1.49 8.03
CA ALA A 131 10.83 0.86 8.68
C ALA A 131 12.11 1.65 8.39
N LEU A 132 12.33 2.05 7.14
CA LEU A 132 13.48 2.87 6.74
C LEU A 132 13.46 4.25 7.43
N VAL A 133 12.30 4.91 7.53
CA VAL A 133 12.17 6.18 8.27
C VAL A 133 12.59 5.99 9.73
N VAL A 134 12.08 4.96 10.39
CA VAL A 134 12.36 4.68 11.81
C VAL A 134 13.82 4.31 12.02
N VAL A 135 14.40 3.47 11.16
CA VAL A 135 15.83 3.11 11.19
C VAL A 135 16.70 4.36 10.96
N GLY A 136 16.34 5.19 9.98
CA GLY A 136 17.00 6.47 9.72
C GLY A 136 16.99 7.38 10.95
N ALA A 137 15.85 7.53 11.62
CA ALA A 137 15.75 8.31 12.86
C ALA A 137 16.60 7.75 14.01
N LEU A 138 16.66 6.42 14.14
CA LEU A 138 17.51 5.74 15.12
C LEU A 138 19.01 5.92 14.82
N LEU A 139 19.41 5.97 13.55
CA LEU A 139 20.77 6.26 13.13
C LEU A 139 21.11 7.73 13.40
N LEU A 140 20.23 8.65 13.02
CA LEU A 140 20.42 10.08 13.27
C LEU A 140 20.63 10.40 14.75
N SER A 141 19.89 9.71 15.63
CA SER A 141 20.00 9.86 17.08
C SER A 141 21.37 9.45 17.67
N ARG A 142 22.26 8.79 16.88
CA ARG A 142 23.64 8.50 17.28
C ARG A 142 24.58 9.70 17.16
N GLY A 143 24.25 10.65 16.28
CA GLY A 143 25.00 11.92 16.08
C GLY A 143 26.37 11.78 15.44
N THR A 144 26.84 10.57 15.08
CA THR A 144 28.12 10.39 14.38
C THR A 144 27.97 10.66 12.88
N THR A 145 28.99 11.20 12.22
CA THR A 145 28.93 11.53 10.79
C THR A 145 28.52 10.34 9.90
N PRO A 146 29.08 9.12 10.07
CA PRO A 146 28.61 7.97 9.29
C PRO A 146 27.14 7.62 9.55
N ALA A 147 26.68 7.70 10.80
CA ALA A 147 25.29 7.41 11.15
C ALA A 147 24.33 8.45 10.56
N VAL A 148 24.74 9.72 10.50
CA VAL A 148 23.98 10.80 9.85
C VAL A 148 23.88 10.55 8.33
N GLY A 149 24.98 10.18 7.67
CA GLY A 149 24.97 9.82 6.26
C GLY A 149 24.06 8.64 5.96
N MET A 150 24.18 7.57 6.74
CA MET A 150 23.31 6.39 6.61
C MET A 150 21.83 6.70 6.92
N SER A 151 21.56 7.63 7.83
CA SER A 151 20.20 8.14 8.07
C SER A 151 19.65 8.80 6.79
N GLY A 152 20.46 9.59 6.10
CA GLY A 152 20.11 10.17 4.80
C GLY A 152 19.80 9.09 3.75
N VAL A 153 20.64 8.04 3.66
CA VAL A 153 20.38 6.89 2.74
C VAL A 153 19.04 6.22 3.06
N CYS A 154 18.77 5.94 4.34
CA CYS A 154 17.48 5.37 4.74
C CYS A 154 16.31 6.31 4.38
N ALA A 155 16.46 7.62 4.60
CA ALA A 155 15.45 8.61 4.25
C ALA A 155 15.18 8.67 2.74
N GLY A 156 16.23 8.69 1.91
CA GLY A 156 16.11 8.68 0.44
C GLY A 156 15.47 7.40 -0.06
N LEU A 157 15.89 6.26 0.44
CA LEU A 157 15.33 4.96 0.04
C LEU A 157 13.88 4.80 0.52
N ALA A 158 13.51 5.38 1.69
CA ALA A 158 12.13 5.41 2.17
C ALA A 158 11.23 6.20 1.20
N VAL A 159 11.70 7.37 0.73
CA VAL A 159 10.96 8.18 -0.26
C VAL A 159 10.88 7.45 -1.61
N ALA A 160 11.95 6.79 -2.04
CA ALA A 160 11.95 5.98 -3.26
C ALA A 160 11.05 4.73 -3.14
N ALA A 161 10.89 4.18 -1.93
CA ALA A 161 9.96 3.09 -1.66
C ALA A 161 8.50 3.57 -1.61
N HIS A 162 8.25 4.75 -1.03
CA HIS A 162 6.92 5.36 -0.99
C HIS A 162 7.01 6.88 -0.74
N ALA A 163 6.53 7.70 -1.68
CA ALA A 163 6.67 9.17 -1.65
C ALA A 163 6.15 9.80 -0.34
N PHE A 164 5.11 9.25 0.28
CA PHE A 164 4.57 9.79 1.54
C PHE A 164 5.51 9.65 2.73
N ALA A 165 6.56 8.82 2.63
CA ALA A 165 7.61 8.79 3.64
C ALA A 165 8.31 10.15 3.80
N ALA A 166 8.36 10.99 2.76
CA ALA A 166 8.93 12.33 2.81
C ALA A 166 8.33 13.17 3.95
N VAL A 167 7.04 13.00 4.24
CA VAL A 167 6.33 13.72 5.32
C VAL A 167 6.90 13.41 6.70
N LEU A 168 7.32 12.18 6.94
CA LEU A 168 7.95 11.77 8.20
C LEU A 168 9.47 12.01 8.20
N VAL A 169 10.10 12.03 7.03
CA VAL A 169 11.53 12.32 6.88
C VAL A 169 11.84 13.81 7.18
N LEU A 170 11.00 14.71 6.69
CA LEU A 170 11.19 16.16 6.86
C LEU A 170 11.39 16.59 8.32
N PRO A 171 10.55 16.24 9.28
CA PRO A 171 10.72 16.60 10.68
C PRO A 171 11.89 15.89 11.38
N LEU A 172 12.41 14.82 10.78
CA LEU A 172 13.56 14.08 11.28
C LEU A 172 14.89 14.57 10.68
N ALA A 173 14.84 15.51 9.70
CA ALA A 173 16.06 16.08 9.16
C ALA A 173 16.92 16.75 10.26
N PRO A 174 18.26 16.73 10.14
CA PRO A 174 19.13 17.31 11.15
C PRO A 174 18.79 18.78 11.42
N THR A 175 18.55 19.14 12.67
CA THR A 175 18.35 20.52 13.10
C THR A 175 19.59 20.97 13.82
N GLY A 176 20.37 21.83 13.23
CA GLY A 176 21.53 22.38 13.91
C GLY A 176 22.72 22.66 13.01
N ARG A 177 23.88 22.10 13.30
CA ARG A 177 25.15 22.47 12.66
C ARG A 177 25.19 22.15 11.18
N PRO A 178 25.63 23.05 10.29
CA PRO A 178 25.76 22.81 8.83
C PRO A 178 26.54 21.53 8.51
N ARG A 179 27.51 21.14 9.36
CA ARG A 179 28.33 19.94 9.20
C ARG A 179 27.54 18.62 9.24
N THR A 180 26.32 18.60 9.77
CA THR A 180 25.46 17.40 9.78
C THR A 180 24.56 17.35 8.55
N TRP A 181 24.27 18.48 7.91
CA TRP A 181 23.42 18.53 6.74
C TRP A 181 24.05 17.91 5.50
N LEU A 182 25.34 18.13 5.28
CA LEU A 182 26.01 17.64 4.08
C LEU A 182 26.02 16.10 4.00
N PRO A 183 26.44 15.35 5.02
CA PRO A 183 26.38 13.90 4.97
C PRO A 183 24.95 13.35 4.89
N PHE A 184 23.98 14.01 5.54
CA PHE A 184 22.56 13.64 5.43
C PHE A 184 22.05 13.86 4.01
N ALA A 185 22.27 15.04 3.42
CA ALA A 185 21.82 15.36 2.06
C ALA A 185 22.48 14.45 1.02
N ALA A 186 23.79 14.19 1.14
CA ALA A 186 24.47 13.23 0.27
C ALA A 186 23.87 11.82 0.38
N GLY A 187 23.61 11.37 1.60
CA GLY A 187 22.92 10.09 1.83
C GLY A 187 21.51 10.07 1.24
N LEU A 188 20.75 11.17 1.38
CA LEU A 188 19.40 11.30 0.82
C LEU A 188 19.41 11.16 -0.71
N VAL A 189 20.34 11.81 -1.39
CA VAL A 189 20.52 11.69 -2.84
C VAL A 189 20.85 10.26 -3.24
N VAL A 190 21.81 9.62 -2.56
CA VAL A 190 22.20 8.23 -2.81
C VAL A 190 21.01 7.29 -2.58
N GLY A 191 20.31 7.43 -1.47
CA GLY A 191 19.17 6.58 -1.14
C GLY A 191 17.99 6.75 -2.09
N SER A 192 17.78 7.95 -2.65
CA SER A 192 16.72 8.21 -3.63
C SER A 192 17.12 7.87 -5.07
N ALA A 193 18.37 7.47 -5.31
CA ALA A 193 18.86 7.14 -6.66
C ALA A 193 17.96 6.17 -7.46
N PRO A 194 17.38 5.11 -6.88
CA PRO A 194 16.48 4.21 -7.62
C PRO A 194 15.31 4.94 -8.28
N MET A 195 14.74 5.91 -7.59
CA MET A 195 13.63 6.72 -8.12
C MET A 195 14.07 7.59 -9.29
N TRP A 196 15.21 8.27 -9.16
CA TRP A 196 15.73 9.13 -10.22
C TRP A 196 16.20 8.35 -11.43
N LEU A 197 16.86 7.21 -11.22
CA LEU A 197 17.29 6.31 -12.30
C LEU A 197 16.10 5.74 -13.07
N ALA A 198 15.06 5.30 -12.38
CA ALA A 198 13.82 4.84 -12.98
C ALA A 198 13.16 5.94 -13.82
N TRP A 199 13.11 7.16 -13.29
CA TRP A 199 12.51 8.30 -13.99
C TRP A 199 13.31 8.71 -15.24
N ILE A 200 14.64 8.71 -15.18
CA ILE A 200 15.51 9.03 -16.31
C ILE A 200 15.44 7.95 -17.39
N ALA A 201 15.51 6.67 -16.99
CA ALA A 201 15.47 5.53 -17.91
C ALA A 201 14.10 5.36 -18.56
N ASN A 202 13.03 5.75 -17.85
CA ASN A 202 11.63 5.66 -18.28
C ASN A 202 11.29 4.37 -19.04
N PRO A 203 11.59 3.17 -18.47
CA PRO A 203 11.32 1.91 -19.14
C PRO A 203 9.80 1.70 -19.30
N PRO A 204 9.35 1.02 -20.36
CA PRO A 204 7.94 0.68 -20.51
C PRO A 204 7.50 -0.26 -19.37
N ASP A 205 6.35 0.02 -18.78
CA ASP A 205 5.77 -0.84 -17.74
C ASP A 205 5.38 -2.20 -18.35
N PRO A 206 5.91 -3.31 -17.84
CA PRO A 206 5.61 -4.64 -18.35
C PRO A 206 4.14 -5.03 -18.24
N LEU A 207 3.36 -4.38 -17.35
CA LEU A 207 1.93 -4.64 -17.18
C LEU A 207 1.08 -3.82 -18.14
N THR A 208 1.44 -2.57 -18.41
CA THR A 208 0.65 -1.66 -19.25
C THR A 208 1.24 -1.49 -20.65
N GLY A 209 2.53 -1.75 -20.83
CA GLY A 209 3.25 -1.50 -22.06
C GLY A 209 3.50 -0.01 -22.35
N PHE A 210 3.03 0.88 -21.50
CA PHE A 210 3.21 2.32 -21.63
C PHE A 210 4.39 2.81 -20.80
N SER A 211 5.25 3.60 -21.41
CA SER A 211 6.15 4.45 -20.66
C SER A 211 5.35 5.58 -20.02
N ALA A 212 5.73 6.00 -18.84
CA ALA A 212 5.12 7.16 -18.20
C ALA A 212 5.34 8.41 -19.06
N GLY A 213 4.40 8.70 -19.91
CA GLY A 213 4.31 10.01 -20.52
C GLY A 213 4.19 11.04 -19.40
N GLY A 214 5.24 11.83 -19.19
CA GLY A 214 5.33 12.73 -18.04
C GLY A 214 4.09 13.59 -17.87
N GLY A 215 3.65 13.76 -16.66
CA GLY A 215 2.89 14.92 -16.22
C GLY A 215 1.39 14.80 -16.00
N GLY A 216 0.74 13.68 -16.31
CA GLY A 216 -0.72 13.57 -16.14
C GLY A 216 -1.21 13.55 -14.69
N SER A 217 -0.43 12.99 -13.79
CA SER A 217 -0.87 12.68 -12.42
C SER A 217 -0.96 13.88 -11.47
N TRP A 218 -0.21 14.96 -11.66
CA TRP A 218 -0.25 16.11 -10.75
C TRP A 218 -1.41 17.07 -11.03
N SER A 219 -1.88 17.16 -12.27
CA SER A 219 -3.00 18.04 -12.62
C SER A 219 -4.31 17.62 -11.93
N TRP A 220 -4.52 16.33 -11.71
CA TRP A 220 -5.68 15.86 -10.97
C TRP A 220 -5.58 16.14 -9.48
N VAL A 221 -4.37 16.09 -8.88
CA VAL A 221 -4.16 16.46 -7.46
C VAL A 221 -4.57 17.91 -7.27
N VAL A 222 -4.08 18.82 -8.12
CA VAL A 222 -4.46 20.24 -8.07
C VAL A 222 -5.97 20.43 -8.20
N ARG A 223 -6.60 19.78 -9.19
CA ARG A 223 -8.07 19.84 -9.36
C ARG A 223 -8.82 19.28 -8.15
N ALA A 224 -8.29 18.21 -7.54
CA ALA A 224 -8.87 17.62 -6.34
C ALA A 224 -8.82 18.58 -5.15
N PHE A 225 -7.71 19.31 -4.96
CA PHE A 225 -7.59 20.34 -3.94
C PHE A 225 -8.57 21.49 -4.12
N LEU A 226 -8.92 21.82 -5.35
CA LEU A 226 -9.86 22.91 -5.67
C LEU A 226 -11.34 22.48 -5.60
N SER A 227 -11.64 21.22 -5.26
CA SER A 227 -13.01 20.68 -5.19
C SER A 227 -13.53 20.64 -3.74
N PRO A 228 -14.46 21.53 -3.33
CA PRO A 228 -14.99 21.56 -1.95
C PRO A 228 -15.65 20.24 -1.54
N ASP A 229 -16.35 19.58 -2.45
CA ASP A 229 -17.05 18.30 -2.17
C ASP A 229 -16.09 17.19 -1.77
N ARG A 230 -14.88 17.19 -2.35
CA ARG A 230 -13.83 16.21 -1.99
C ARG A 230 -13.33 16.46 -0.57
N TRP A 231 -13.19 17.72 -0.16
CA TRP A 231 -12.76 18.04 1.20
C TRP A 231 -13.75 17.53 2.24
N VAL A 232 -15.05 17.81 2.07
CA VAL A 232 -16.08 17.38 3.02
C VAL A 232 -16.09 15.87 3.19
N ARG A 233 -16.12 15.13 2.09
CA ARG A 233 -16.10 13.67 2.10
C ARG A 233 -14.79 13.11 2.64
N GLY A 234 -13.67 13.67 2.20
CA GLY A 234 -12.33 13.22 2.57
C GLY A 234 -12.04 13.40 4.06
N VAL A 235 -12.43 14.53 4.67
CA VAL A 235 -12.25 14.75 6.11
C VAL A 235 -12.98 13.68 6.92
N ALA A 236 -14.23 13.37 6.58
CA ALA A 236 -14.98 12.31 7.25
C ALA A 236 -14.32 10.94 7.09
N LEU A 237 -13.81 10.62 5.88
CA LEU A 237 -13.13 9.36 5.59
C LEU A 237 -11.79 9.24 6.35
N VAL A 238 -10.97 10.30 6.37
CA VAL A 238 -9.69 10.31 7.12
C VAL A 238 -9.96 10.19 8.62
N ALA A 239 -10.92 10.96 9.15
CA ALA A 239 -11.29 10.88 10.55
C ALA A 239 -11.82 9.48 10.93
N GLY A 240 -12.68 8.89 10.07
CA GLY A 240 -13.17 7.53 10.24
C GLY A 240 -12.05 6.49 10.19
N ALA A 241 -11.15 6.60 9.20
CA ALA A 241 -10.00 5.70 9.07
C ALA A 241 -9.04 5.80 10.27
N MET A 242 -8.76 7.03 10.76
CA MET A 242 -7.97 7.24 11.97
C MET A 242 -8.68 6.69 13.21
N GLY A 243 -9.99 6.90 13.32
CA GLY A 243 -10.80 6.35 14.40
C GLY A 243 -10.76 4.82 14.44
N PHE A 244 -10.90 4.20 13.28
CA PHE A 244 -10.82 2.75 13.11
C PHE A 244 -9.41 2.21 13.36
N ALA A 245 -8.38 2.92 12.89
CA ALA A 245 -6.98 2.53 13.05
C ALA A 245 -6.49 2.56 14.49
N LEU A 246 -6.83 3.62 15.23
CA LEU A 246 -6.37 3.86 16.59
C LEU A 246 -7.31 3.24 17.65
N GLY A 247 -8.61 3.18 17.34
CA GLY A 247 -9.66 2.79 18.28
C GLY A 247 -9.89 3.79 19.40
N PRO A 248 -11.02 3.67 20.11
CA PRO A 248 -11.47 4.67 21.07
C PRO A 248 -10.52 4.84 22.27
N ILE A 249 -9.94 3.75 22.75
CA ILE A 249 -9.04 3.78 23.91
C ILE A 249 -7.76 4.58 23.59
N ALA A 250 -7.13 4.33 22.45
CA ALA A 250 -5.93 5.05 22.06
C ALA A 250 -6.21 6.53 21.74
N ILE A 251 -7.33 6.84 21.08
CA ILE A 251 -7.75 8.21 20.80
C ILE A 251 -7.92 9.00 22.12
N ILE A 252 -8.64 8.44 23.08
CA ILE A 252 -8.84 9.08 24.39
C ILE A 252 -7.48 9.33 25.07
N ALA A 253 -6.58 8.34 25.04
CA ALA A 253 -5.26 8.46 25.66
C ALA A 253 -4.39 9.53 24.97
N ILE A 254 -4.37 9.58 23.63
CA ILE A 254 -3.67 10.59 22.83
C ILE A 254 -4.24 11.99 23.11
N VAL A 255 -5.56 12.16 23.08
CA VAL A 255 -6.21 13.44 23.35
C VAL A 255 -5.93 13.92 24.77
N ARG A 256 -5.99 13.02 25.77
CA ARG A 256 -5.62 13.37 27.16
C ARG A 256 -4.15 13.79 27.27
N ARG A 257 -3.26 13.12 26.54
CA ARG A 257 -1.83 13.46 26.48
C ARG A 257 -1.63 14.86 25.91
N ILE A 258 -2.26 15.18 24.79
CA ILE A 258 -2.18 16.50 24.13
C ILE A 258 -2.75 17.60 25.06
N ARG A 259 -3.92 17.39 25.64
CA ARG A 259 -4.56 18.38 26.56
C ARG A 259 -3.71 18.70 27.79
N ARG A 260 -2.86 17.77 28.23
CA ARG A 260 -1.91 17.98 29.34
C ARG A 260 -0.59 18.60 28.90
N GLY A 261 -0.47 19.03 27.64
CA GLY A 261 0.79 19.54 27.06
C GLY A 261 1.88 18.49 26.94
N GLY A 262 1.51 17.20 27.01
CA GLY A 262 2.45 16.08 27.02
C GLY A 262 2.79 15.57 25.62
N PHE A 263 3.36 16.41 24.78
CA PHE A 263 3.97 15.92 23.54
C PHE A 263 5.21 15.08 23.83
N SER A 264 5.61 14.24 22.87
CA SER A 264 6.87 13.54 22.95
C SER A 264 8.04 14.54 22.90
N ARG A 265 9.20 14.07 23.32
CA ARG A 265 10.46 14.83 23.19
C ARG A 265 11.00 14.76 21.76
N HIS A 266 10.10 14.81 20.78
CA HIS A 266 10.45 14.86 19.37
C HIS A 266 11.38 16.05 19.06
N PRO A 267 12.45 15.87 18.28
CA PRO A 267 13.42 16.96 18.00
C PRO A 267 12.77 18.19 17.32
N ASN A 268 11.71 17.99 16.52
CA ASN A 268 10.98 19.02 15.80
C ASN A 268 9.46 18.81 15.88
N PRO A 269 8.82 18.99 17.05
CA PRO A 269 7.41 18.65 17.19
C PRO A 269 6.48 19.54 16.35
N ILE A 270 6.83 20.81 16.14
CA ILE A 270 6.03 21.73 15.33
C ILE A 270 6.07 21.31 13.86
N LEU A 271 7.28 21.08 13.32
CA LEU A 271 7.42 20.65 11.93
C LEU A 271 6.75 19.30 11.69
N ALA A 272 6.84 18.37 12.65
CA ALA A 272 6.14 17.10 12.58
C ALA A 272 4.61 17.27 12.57
N ALA A 273 4.07 18.15 13.42
CA ALA A 273 2.64 18.45 13.42
C ALA A 273 2.18 19.09 12.11
N VAL A 274 2.94 20.05 11.57
CA VAL A 274 2.65 20.68 10.27
C VAL A 274 2.70 19.65 9.13
N SER A 275 3.75 18.83 9.08
CA SER A 275 3.89 17.77 8.06
C SER A 275 2.76 16.77 8.11
N LEU A 276 2.35 16.30 9.30
CA LEU A 276 1.22 15.38 9.45
C LEU A 276 -0.11 16.03 9.08
N SER A 277 -0.30 17.31 9.40
CA SER A 277 -1.49 18.06 8.99
C SER A 277 -1.55 18.20 7.47
N ALA A 278 -0.42 18.50 6.81
CA ALA A 278 -0.33 18.57 5.35
C ALA A 278 -0.62 17.21 4.70
N LEU A 279 -0.11 16.10 5.28
CA LEU A 279 -0.43 14.76 4.80
C LEU A 279 -1.90 14.42 4.99
N ALA A 280 -2.49 14.72 6.16
CA ALA A 280 -3.91 14.52 6.38
C ALA A 280 -4.76 15.31 5.38
N ALA A 281 -4.39 16.56 5.10
CA ALA A 281 -5.02 17.40 4.08
C ALA A 281 -4.88 16.79 2.67
N LEU A 282 -3.70 16.28 2.30
CA LEU A 282 -3.48 15.59 1.03
C LEU A 282 -4.35 14.33 0.93
N LEU A 283 -4.41 13.54 1.99
CA LEU A 283 -5.24 12.32 2.02
C LEU A 283 -6.73 12.62 1.89
N THR A 284 -7.22 13.77 2.38
CA THR A 284 -8.63 14.15 2.25
C THR A 284 -9.06 14.35 0.80
N VAL A 285 -8.16 14.78 -0.07
CA VAL A 285 -8.44 15.04 -1.49
C VAL A 285 -8.01 13.91 -2.40
N TYR A 286 -7.18 13.00 -1.91
CA TYR A 286 -6.74 11.81 -2.63
C TYR A 286 -7.87 10.77 -2.76
N SER A 287 -7.67 9.71 -3.54
CA SER A 287 -8.71 8.70 -3.77
C SER A 287 -9.11 7.99 -2.48
N PRO A 288 -10.42 7.91 -2.14
CA PRO A 288 -10.90 7.26 -0.92
C PRO A 288 -10.56 5.77 -0.83
N TYR A 289 -10.31 5.11 -1.95
CA TYR A 289 -10.06 3.65 -2.01
C TYR A 289 -8.71 3.22 -1.43
N ARG A 290 -7.76 4.15 -1.28
CA ARG A 290 -6.40 3.87 -0.77
C ARG A 290 -6.13 4.46 0.61
N LEU A 291 -7.09 5.16 1.19
CA LEU A 291 -6.91 5.88 2.46
C LEU A 291 -6.52 4.97 3.62
N HIS A 292 -7.07 3.77 3.67
CA HIS A 292 -6.83 2.84 4.78
C HIS A 292 -5.36 2.47 4.96
N LEU A 293 -4.59 2.30 3.87
CA LEU A 293 -3.16 1.97 3.96
C LEU A 293 -2.30 3.23 4.18
N MET A 294 -2.57 4.29 3.46
CA MET A 294 -1.84 5.56 3.56
C MET A 294 -1.93 6.20 4.93
N VAL A 295 -3.03 5.96 5.65
CA VAL A 295 -3.22 6.39 7.04
C VAL A 295 -2.16 5.82 7.97
N SER A 296 -1.45 4.74 7.61
CA SER A 296 -0.33 4.20 8.41
C SER A 296 0.75 5.24 8.72
N PHE A 297 1.07 6.13 7.76
CA PHE A 297 2.03 7.21 7.98
C PHE A 297 1.52 8.23 9.02
N VAL A 298 0.22 8.55 8.97
CA VAL A 298 -0.39 9.49 9.94
C VAL A 298 -0.46 8.85 11.33
N VAL A 299 -0.80 7.57 11.41
CA VAL A 299 -0.86 6.81 12.68
C VAL A 299 0.52 6.77 13.34
N VAL A 300 1.56 6.39 12.59
CA VAL A 300 2.94 6.34 13.11
C VAL A 300 3.38 7.74 13.58
N GLY A 301 3.14 8.76 12.77
CA GLY A 301 3.49 10.15 13.13
C GLY A 301 2.72 10.66 14.35
N ALA A 302 1.42 10.41 14.46
CA ALA A 302 0.60 10.81 15.59
C ALA A 302 1.08 10.15 16.90
N VAL A 303 1.40 8.86 16.84
CA VAL A 303 1.92 8.10 17.99
C VAL A 303 3.32 8.58 18.38
N LEU A 304 4.17 8.95 17.42
CA LEU A 304 5.48 9.55 17.69
C LEU A 304 5.36 10.94 18.35
N LEU A 305 4.35 11.74 17.97
CA LEU A 305 4.14 13.07 18.53
C LEU A 305 3.49 13.04 19.93
N ALA A 306 2.51 12.19 20.12
CA ALA A 306 1.71 12.13 21.35
C ALA A 306 1.53 10.68 21.81
N PRO A 307 2.63 10.01 22.23
CA PRO A 307 2.56 8.62 22.64
C PRO A 307 1.67 8.46 23.88
N PRO A 308 0.68 7.54 23.84
CA PRO A 308 -0.16 7.29 25.00
C PRO A 308 0.63 6.63 26.11
N ALA A 309 0.57 7.14 27.33
CA ALA A 309 1.14 6.45 28.49
C ALA A 309 0.24 5.27 28.88
N ALA A 310 0.79 4.07 28.95
CA ALA A 310 0.03 2.84 29.11
C ALA A 310 0.69 1.83 30.05
N SER A 311 -0.11 1.29 30.96
CA SER A 311 0.24 0.09 31.72
C SER A 311 0.09 -1.17 30.83
N LEU A 312 0.67 -2.29 31.25
CA LEU A 312 0.51 -3.56 30.53
C LEU A 312 -0.98 -3.96 30.40
N ARG A 313 -1.78 -3.74 31.46
CA ARG A 313 -3.24 -4.01 31.43
C ARG A 313 -3.94 -3.17 30.37
N TRP A 314 -3.56 -1.91 30.23
CA TRP A 314 -4.07 -1.02 29.19
C TRP A 314 -3.69 -1.53 27.79
N CYS A 315 -2.43 -1.95 27.58
CA CYS A 315 -1.97 -2.50 26.30
C CYS A 315 -2.77 -3.74 25.88
N ILE A 316 -3.02 -4.66 26.81
CA ILE A 316 -3.82 -5.86 26.57
C ILE A 316 -5.28 -5.48 26.27
N ALA A 317 -5.90 -4.62 27.08
CA ALA A 317 -7.28 -4.19 26.88
C ALA A 317 -7.46 -3.48 25.53
N HIS A 318 -6.50 -2.61 25.14
CA HIS A 318 -6.51 -1.97 23.84
C HIS A 318 -6.44 -2.99 22.70
N GLY A 319 -5.49 -3.94 22.79
CA GLY A 319 -5.33 -4.97 21.75
C GLY A 319 -6.58 -5.83 21.57
N VAL A 320 -7.15 -6.32 22.67
CA VAL A 320 -8.38 -7.14 22.64
C VAL A 320 -9.57 -6.36 22.06
N LEU A 321 -9.78 -5.13 22.52
CA LEU A 321 -10.89 -4.31 22.05
C LEU A 321 -10.73 -3.92 20.57
N GLN A 322 -9.50 -3.67 20.13
CA GLN A 322 -9.22 -3.30 18.76
C GLN A 322 -9.49 -4.48 17.80
N VAL A 323 -9.05 -5.69 18.14
CA VAL A 323 -9.33 -6.90 17.37
C VAL A 323 -10.84 -7.20 17.33
N ALA A 324 -11.52 -7.04 18.48
CA ALA A 324 -12.97 -7.20 18.55
C ALA A 324 -13.71 -6.16 17.68
N LEU A 325 -13.23 -4.93 17.62
CA LEU A 325 -13.77 -3.87 16.74
C LEU A 325 -13.68 -4.26 15.25
N TYR A 326 -12.57 -4.84 14.82
CA TYR A 326 -12.40 -5.28 13.44
C TYR A 326 -13.37 -6.42 13.09
N GLY A 327 -13.48 -7.40 13.98
CA GLY A 327 -14.44 -8.50 13.81
C GLY A 327 -15.90 -8.01 13.81
N ALA A 328 -16.24 -7.11 14.73
CA ALA A 328 -17.58 -6.52 14.78
C ALA A 328 -17.89 -5.68 13.54
N ALA A 329 -16.93 -4.94 12.99
CA ALA A 329 -17.11 -4.16 11.77
C ALA A 329 -17.35 -5.05 10.56
N ALA A 330 -16.56 -6.12 10.39
CA ALA A 330 -16.74 -7.07 9.30
C ALA A 330 -18.08 -7.84 9.43
N GLY A 331 -18.38 -8.38 10.61
CA GLY A 331 -19.65 -9.07 10.88
C GLY A 331 -20.86 -8.14 10.73
N GLY A 332 -20.75 -6.90 11.19
CA GLY A 332 -21.80 -5.88 11.02
C GLY A 332 -22.07 -5.54 9.55
N ALA A 333 -21.02 -5.46 8.71
CA ALA A 333 -21.18 -5.24 7.27
C ALA A 333 -21.97 -6.37 6.60
N HIS A 334 -21.71 -7.63 6.98
CA HIS A 334 -22.48 -8.78 6.52
C HIS A 334 -23.93 -8.75 7.00
N LEU A 335 -24.15 -8.46 8.29
CA LEU A 335 -25.50 -8.43 8.87
C LEU A 335 -26.41 -7.39 8.22
N VAL A 336 -25.84 -6.26 7.75
CA VAL A 336 -26.60 -5.20 7.09
C VAL A 336 -26.56 -5.26 5.56
N GLY A 337 -26.04 -6.35 4.98
CA GLY A 337 -25.97 -6.54 3.53
C GLY A 337 -25.07 -5.52 2.81
N ARG A 338 -23.98 -5.09 3.45
CA ARG A 338 -23.01 -4.13 2.91
C ARG A 338 -21.62 -4.72 2.70
N GLU A 339 -21.56 -5.96 2.27
CA GLU A 339 -20.32 -6.70 2.04
C GLU A 339 -19.39 -6.01 1.04
N SER A 340 -19.96 -5.30 0.06
CA SER A 340 -19.18 -4.53 -0.92
C SER A 340 -18.51 -3.29 -0.35
N LEU A 341 -18.97 -2.77 0.83
CA LEU A 341 -18.52 -1.49 1.41
C LEU A 341 -18.63 -0.29 0.44
N GLY A 342 -19.45 -0.38 -0.60
CA GLY A 342 -19.56 0.65 -1.63
C GLY A 342 -18.34 0.76 -2.57
N VAL A 343 -17.40 -0.20 -2.53
CA VAL A 343 -16.26 -0.28 -3.43
C VAL A 343 -16.46 -1.39 -4.47
N ARG A 344 -15.58 -1.42 -5.49
CA ARG A 344 -15.62 -2.46 -6.53
C ARG A 344 -15.61 -3.85 -5.92
N GLN A 345 -16.59 -4.65 -6.30
CA GLN A 345 -16.64 -6.07 -5.99
C GLN A 345 -15.82 -6.84 -7.03
N LEU A 346 -14.68 -7.38 -6.64
CA LEU A 346 -13.91 -8.29 -7.49
C LEU A 346 -14.47 -9.72 -7.36
N PRO A 347 -14.44 -10.51 -8.46
CA PRO A 347 -15.03 -11.85 -8.43
C PRO A 347 -14.40 -12.75 -7.35
N GLY A 348 -15.24 -13.22 -6.44
CA GLY A 348 -14.84 -14.09 -5.34
C GLY A 348 -14.21 -13.40 -4.13
N ARG A 349 -14.04 -12.07 -4.14
CA ARG A 349 -13.56 -11.31 -2.99
C ARG A 349 -14.70 -10.79 -2.14
N ASP A 350 -14.70 -11.15 -0.87
CA ASP A 350 -15.54 -10.50 0.14
C ASP A 350 -14.86 -9.22 0.65
N ASN A 351 -15.36 -8.07 0.20
CA ASN A 351 -14.75 -6.79 0.54
C ASN A 351 -14.81 -6.47 2.03
N ALA A 352 -15.87 -6.85 2.74
CA ALA A 352 -16.01 -6.59 4.16
C ALA A 352 -14.89 -7.27 4.94
N THR A 353 -14.72 -8.57 4.73
CA THR A 353 -13.63 -9.33 5.34
C THR A 353 -12.27 -8.85 4.83
N TYR A 354 -12.12 -8.64 3.52
CA TYR A 354 -10.85 -8.24 2.92
C TYR A 354 -10.34 -6.90 3.44
N PHE A 355 -11.20 -5.88 3.55
CA PHE A 355 -10.78 -4.53 3.96
C PHE A 355 -10.84 -4.30 5.46
N LEU A 356 -11.76 -4.95 6.20
CA LEU A 356 -11.95 -4.66 7.62
C LEU A 356 -11.15 -5.58 8.54
N LEU A 357 -10.73 -6.76 8.09
CA LEU A 357 -9.85 -7.65 8.85
C LEU A 357 -8.39 -7.50 8.40
N PRO A 358 -7.47 -7.09 9.29
CA PRO A 358 -6.05 -6.98 8.95
C PRO A 358 -5.37 -8.30 8.56
N PRO A 359 -5.59 -9.45 9.24
CA PRO A 359 -5.00 -10.72 8.84
C PRO A 359 -5.39 -11.12 7.41
N LYS A 360 -4.46 -11.74 6.67
CA LYS A 360 -4.66 -12.22 5.30
C LYS A 360 -4.29 -13.69 5.11
N SER A 361 -4.01 -14.42 6.18
CA SER A 361 -3.65 -15.84 6.11
C SER A 361 -4.74 -16.74 5.50
N TRP A 362 -5.95 -16.25 5.38
CA TRP A 362 -7.11 -16.90 4.74
C TRP A 362 -7.37 -16.42 3.30
N GLU A 363 -6.64 -15.41 2.80
CA GLU A 363 -6.93 -14.76 1.52
C GLU A 363 -6.41 -15.59 0.34
N HIS A 364 -7.32 -16.13 -0.44
CA HIS A 364 -7.07 -16.93 -1.64
C HIS A 364 -7.91 -16.48 -2.85
N SER A 365 -8.72 -15.42 -2.70
CA SER A 365 -9.71 -15.05 -3.72
C SER A 365 -9.05 -14.63 -5.03
N ALA A 366 -7.89 -14.00 -4.99
CA ALA A 366 -7.16 -13.56 -6.18
C ALA A 366 -6.65 -14.74 -7.01
N GLU A 367 -6.00 -15.72 -6.37
CA GLU A 367 -5.54 -16.94 -7.06
C GLU A 367 -6.70 -17.75 -7.59
N ALA A 368 -7.74 -17.94 -6.78
CA ALA A 368 -8.93 -18.70 -7.18
C ALA A 368 -9.63 -18.05 -8.38
N TYR A 369 -9.67 -16.72 -8.43
CA TYR A 369 -10.16 -15.98 -9.58
C TYR A 369 -9.31 -16.25 -10.81
N ALA A 370 -7.99 -16.05 -10.71
CA ALA A 370 -7.09 -16.22 -11.85
C ALA A 370 -7.13 -17.62 -12.44
N ARG A 371 -7.04 -18.66 -11.58
CA ARG A 371 -7.11 -20.05 -12.02
C ARG A 371 -8.43 -20.37 -12.71
N ARG A 372 -9.56 -19.89 -12.17
CA ARG A 372 -10.88 -20.10 -12.80
C ARG A 372 -11.01 -19.42 -14.15
N LEU A 373 -10.49 -18.17 -14.28
CA LEU A 373 -10.55 -17.47 -15.56
C LEU A 373 -9.61 -18.12 -16.59
N LEU A 374 -8.36 -18.39 -16.23
CA LEU A 374 -7.40 -19.03 -17.13
C LEU A 374 -7.83 -20.43 -17.57
N ALA A 375 -8.52 -21.19 -16.72
CA ALA A 375 -9.08 -22.48 -17.09
C ALA A 375 -10.28 -22.37 -18.04
N ALA A 376 -11.05 -21.28 -17.97
CA ALA A 376 -12.26 -21.09 -18.77
C ALA A 376 -12.02 -20.44 -20.12
N VAL A 377 -10.95 -19.65 -20.28
CA VAL A 377 -10.68 -18.94 -21.55
C VAL A 377 -10.32 -19.91 -22.68
N PRO A 378 -10.78 -19.64 -23.92
CA PRO A 378 -10.42 -20.45 -25.09
C PRO A 378 -8.91 -20.50 -25.35
N GLU A 379 -8.46 -21.47 -26.14
CA GLU A 379 -7.07 -21.55 -26.58
C GLU A 379 -6.69 -20.29 -27.40
N ASN A 380 -5.45 -19.84 -27.22
CA ASN A 380 -4.90 -18.64 -27.89
C ASN A 380 -5.69 -17.35 -27.65
N ALA A 381 -6.50 -17.27 -26.60
CA ALA A 381 -7.31 -16.10 -26.30
C ALA A 381 -6.47 -14.87 -25.95
N VAL A 382 -7.07 -13.70 -26.19
CA VAL A 382 -6.61 -12.41 -25.64
C VAL A 382 -7.54 -12.03 -24.50
N VAL A 383 -6.99 -11.83 -23.30
CA VAL A 383 -7.73 -11.38 -22.13
C VAL A 383 -7.46 -9.88 -21.94
N LEU A 384 -8.52 -9.08 -22.09
CA LEU A 384 -8.50 -7.65 -21.79
C LEU A 384 -8.74 -7.48 -20.28
N ALA A 385 -7.77 -6.98 -19.58
CA ALA A 385 -7.82 -6.83 -18.13
C ALA A 385 -7.39 -5.42 -17.69
N ASP A 386 -8.16 -4.83 -16.77
CA ASP A 386 -7.68 -3.64 -16.08
C ASP A 386 -6.61 -4.02 -15.05
N PHE A 387 -6.06 -3.00 -14.41
CA PHE A 387 -4.95 -3.14 -13.46
C PHE A 387 -5.13 -4.24 -12.41
N ASN A 388 -6.31 -4.34 -11.77
CA ASN A 388 -6.52 -5.28 -10.66
C ASN A 388 -6.48 -6.76 -11.11
N PRO A 389 -7.36 -7.23 -12.01
CA PRO A 389 -7.30 -8.59 -12.51
C PRO A 389 -6.07 -8.85 -13.38
N GLY A 390 -5.56 -7.87 -14.12
CA GLY A 390 -4.43 -8.03 -15.02
C GLY A 390 -3.14 -8.43 -14.31
N ALA A 391 -2.81 -7.76 -13.22
CA ALA A 391 -1.64 -8.09 -12.41
C ALA A 391 -1.75 -9.49 -11.79
N VAL A 392 -2.93 -9.85 -11.27
CA VAL A 392 -3.19 -11.16 -10.67
C VAL A 392 -3.10 -12.29 -11.70
N LEU A 393 -3.73 -12.11 -12.87
CA LEU A 393 -3.70 -13.10 -13.95
C LEU A 393 -2.29 -13.36 -14.45
N ARG A 394 -1.51 -12.31 -14.72
CA ARG A 394 -0.13 -12.44 -15.17
C ARG A 394 0.76 -13.09 -14.12
N LEU A 395 0.62 -12.70 -12.85
CA LEU A 395 1.42 -13.27 -11.79
C LEU A 395 1.14 -14.77 -11.61
N VAL A 396 -0.13 -15.20 -11.63
CA VAL A 396 -0.48 -16.62 -11.54
C VAL A 396 0.00 -17.38 -12.78
N GLN A 397 -0.19 -16.81 -13.98
CA GLN A 397 0.30 -17.40 -15.24
C GLN A 397 1.80 -17.65 -15.20
N GLU A 398 2.58 -16.69 -14.71
CA GLU A 398 4.03 -16.78 -14.63
C GLU A 398 4.50 -17.76 -13.53
N LEU A 399 3.95 -17.65 -12.32
CA LEU A 399 4.38 -18.48 -11.20
C LEU A 399 4.02 -19.98 -11.37
N GLU A 400 2.91 -20.25 -12.03
CA GLU A 400 2.42 -21.62 -12.22
C GLU A 400 2.78 -22.19 -13.62
N GLY A 401 3.30 -21.36 -14.52
CA GLY A 401 3.61 -21.75 -15.91
C GLY A 401 2.37 -22.19 -16.70
N VAL A 402 1.17 -21.72 -16.32
CA VAL A 402 -0.08 -22.13 -16.92
C VAL A 402 -0.50 -21.22 -18.07
N ARG A 403 -1.16 -21.80 -19.08
CA ARG A 403 -1.77 -21.07 -20.21
C ARG A 403 -0.84 -20.05 -20.89
N PRO A 404 0.39 -20.41 -21.28
CA PRO A 404 1.29 -19.51 -21.99
C PRO A 404 0.76 -19.07 -23.37
N ASP A 405 -0.24 -19.78 -23.89
CA ASP A 405 -0.98 -19.45 -25.12
C ASP A 405 -1.88 -18.22 -24.95
N VAL A 406 -2.33 -17.91 -23.73
CA VAL A 406 -3.21 -16.79 -23.43
C VAL A 406 -2.39 -15.51 -23.25
N THR A 407 -2.76 -14.47 -24.01
CA THR A 407 -2.14 -13.15 -23.90
C THR A 407 -3.01 -12.24 -23.06
N ILE A 408 -2.47 -11.72 -21.97
CA ILE A 408 -3.17 -10.76 -21.10
C ILE A 408 -2.71 -9.35 -21.46
N ILE A 409 -3.61 -8.48 -21.89
CA ILE A 409 -3.30 -7.10 -22.27
C ILE A 409 -4.19 -6.11 -21.51
N PRO A 410 -3.70 -4.88 -21.26
CA PRO A 410 -4.49 -3.87 -20.57
C PRO A 410 -5.68 -3.41 -21.41
N THR A 411 -6.78 -3.08 -20.72
CA THR A 411 -7.96 -2.46 -21.35
C THR A 411 -7.66 -1.09 -21.98
N ALA A 412 -6.52 -0.48 -21.61
CA ALA A 412 -6.15 0.91 -21.93
C ALA A 412 -7.10 1.96 -21.33
N VAL A 413 -7.97 1.56 -20.42
CA VAL A 413 -8.83 2.45 -19.63
C VAL A 413 -8.24 2.54 -18.23
N ASP A 414 -7.29 3.44 -18.02
CA ASP A 414 -6.54 3.55 -16.77
C ASP A 414 -7.32 4.26 -15.66
N ASP A 415 -8.13 5.24 -16.03
CA ASP A 415 -9.07 5.92 -15.14
C ASP A 415 -10.30 6.31 -15.95
N ALA A 416 -11.44 5.80 -15.51
CA ALA A 416 -12.72 6.10 -16.14
C ALA A 416 -13.04 7.61 -16.23
N LEU A 417 -12.35 8.42 -15.42
CA LEU A 417 -12.47 9.88 -15.40
C LEU A 417 -11.47 10.58 -16.34
N ALA A 418 -10.43 9.88 -16.79
CA ALA A 418 -9.36 10.45 -17.61
C ALA A 418 -9.44 10.04 -19.09
N THR A 419 -10.13 8.95 -19.42
CA THR A 419 -10.27 8.48 -20.79
C THR A 419 -11.52 9.12 -21.44
N PRO A 420 -11.36 9.96 -22.48
CA PRO A 420 -12.49 10.70 -23.09
C PRO A 420 -13.60 9.80 -23.67
N ASP A 421 -13.23 8.65 -24.24
CA ASP A 421 -14.17 7.64 -24.78
C ASP A 421 -13.72 6.23 -24.37
N PRO A 422 -14.04 5.78 -23.14
CA PRO A 422 -13.64 4.46 -22.67
C PRO A 422 -14.22 3.31 -23.49
N SER A 423 -15.43 3.47 -24.03
CA SER A 423 -16.11 2.46 -24.84
C SER A 423 -15.44 2.31 -26.20
N GLY A 424 -15.11 3.40 -26.86
CA GLY A 424 -14.39 3.39 -28.13
C GLY A 424 -12.99 2.83 -28.03
N VAL A 425 -12.26 3.19 -26.97
CA VAL A 425 -10.93 2.61 -26.67
C VAL A 425 -11.03 1.09 -26.50
N LEU A 426 -11.99 0.61 -25.70
CA LEU A 426 -12.17 -0.81 -25.47
C LEU A 426 -12.63 -1.56 -26.73
N ALA A 427 -13.55 -0.96 -27.51
CA ALA A 427 -13.99 -1.49 -28.80
C ALA A 427 -12.83 -1.60 -29.81
N GLY A 428 -11.94 -0.61 -29.84
CA GLY A 428 -10.70 -0.64 -30.62
C GLY A 428 -9.82 -1.81 -30.25
N ARG A 429 -9.56 -2.02 -28.95
CA ARG A 429 -8.77 -3.14 -28.43
C ARG A 429 -9.37 -4.51 -28.78
N ILE A 430 -10.72 -4.63 -28.64
CA ILE A 430 -11.43 -5.85 -29.07
C ILE A 430 -11.23 -6.10 -30.55
N GLY A 431 -11.36 -5.04 -31.38
CA GLY A 431 -11.18 -5.12 -32.83
C GLY A 431 -9.77 -5.54 -33.22
N GLU A 432 -8.74 -4.93 -32.64
CA GLU A 432 -7.33 -5.28 -32.86
C GLU A 432 -7.06 -6.76 -32.52
N ALA A 433 -7.52 -7.23 -31.38
CA ALA A 433 -7.32 -8.61 -30.96
C ALA A 433 -8.05 -9.61 -31.87
N ARG A 434 -9.29 -9.28 -32.31
CA ARG A 434 -10.09 -10.13 -33.21
C ARG A 434 -9.56 -10.13 -34.65
N ALA A 435 -8.95 -9.06 -35.11
CA ALA A 435 -8.32 -9.01 -36.44
C ALA A 435 -7.22 -10.09 -36.61
N GLY A 436 -6.60 -10.50 -35.51
CA GLY A 436 -5.69 -11.65 -35.47
C GLY A 436 -6.37 -13.04 -35.40
N GLY A 437 -7.70 -13.11 -35.55
CA GLY A 437 -8.47 -14.37 -35.46
C GLY A 437 -8.55 -14.95 -34.04
N ARG A 438 -8.18 -14.21 -33.03
CA ARG A 438 -8.10 -14.70 -31.65
C ARG A 438 -9.41 -14.47 -30.87
N PRO A 439 -9.84 -15.42 -30.03
CA PRO A 439 -10.91 -15.17 -29.07
C PRO A 439 -10.55 -14.04 -28.12
N VAL A 440 -11.54 -13.18 -27.78
CA VAL A 440 -11.33 -12.07 -26.84
C VAL A 440 -12.19 -12.26 -25.61
N VAL A 441 -11.60 -12.12 -24.46
CA VAL A 441 -12.28 -12.25 -23.17
C VAL A 441 -12.05 -10.98 -22.34
N LEU A 442 -13.10 -10.41 -21.78
CA LEU A 442 -13.03 -9.37 -20.78
C LEU A 442 -12.85 -10.01 -19.40
N ALA A 443 -11.84 -9.59 -18.67
CA ALA A 443 -11.49 -10.18 -17.36
C ALA A 443 -12.55 -9.91 -16.27
N ASP A 444 -13.37 -8.87 -16.44
CA ASP A 444 -14.42 -8.48 -15.49
C ASP A 444 -15.49 -7.68 -16.24
N SER A 445 -16.53 -7.26 -15.54
CA SER A 445 -17.63 -6.45 -16.07
C SER A 445 -17.77 -5.08 -15.39
N TRP A 446 -16.81 -4.67 -14.56
CA TRP A 446 -16.90 -3.43 -13.79
C TRP A 446 -17.03 -2.19 -14.69
N PRO A 447 -18.15 -1.42 -14.60
CA PRO A 447 -18.52 -0.40 -15.59
C PRO A 447 -17.44 0.63 -15.91
N PRO A 448 -16.67 1.17 -14.96
CA PRO A 448 -15.63 2.15 -15.29
C PRO A 448 -14.60 1.67 -16.31
N TYR A 449 -14.26 0.37 -16.31
CA TYR A 449 -13.19 -0.18 -17.15
C TYR A 449 -13.70 -0.99 -18.35
N TYR A 450 -14.84 -1.66 -18.23
CA TYR A 450 -15.29 -2.62 -19.24
C TYR A 450 -16.48 -2.17 -20.07
N ARG A 451 -17.27 -1.20 -19.58
CA ARG A 451 -18.37 -0.58 -20.32
C ARG A 451 -19.28 -1.55 -21.09
N VAL A 452 -19.54 -2.73 -20.50
CA VAL A 452 -20.23 -3.85 -21.16
C VAL A 452 -21.59 -3.44 -21.75
N GLU A 453 -22.37 -2.62 -21.02
CA GLU A 453 -23.68 -2.15 -21.49
C GLU A 453 -23.56 -1.18 -22.69
N GLU A 454 -22.53 -0.37 -22.73
CA GLU A 454 -22.26 0.54 -23.84
C GLU A 454 -21.79 -0.25 -25.07
N LEU A 455 -20.92 -1.25 -24.88
CA LEU A 455 -20.51 -2.17 -25.94
C LEU A 455 -21.70 -2.96 -26.52
N ARG A 456 -22.64 -3.40 -25.68
CA ARG A 456 -23.88 -4.04 -26.15
C ARG A 456 -24.69 -3.13 -27.06
N ARG A 457 -24.80 -1.84 -26.71
CA ARG A 457 -25.47 -0.84 -27.59
C ARG A 457 -24.73 -0.62 -28.89
N LEU A 458 -23.43 -0.85 -28.93
CA LEU A 458 -22.61 -0.83 -30.14
C LEU A 458 -22.70 -2.12 -30.97
N GLY A 459 -23.50 -3.12 -30.56
CA GLY A 459 -23.72 -4.36 -31.31
C GLY A 459 -22.83 -5.53 -30.88
N TYR A 460 -22.07 -5.40 -29.79
CA TYR A 460 -21.31 -6.56 -29.20
C TYR A 460 -22.23 -7.49 -28.44
N SER A 461 -21.96 -8.80 -28.51
CA SER A 461 -22.56 -9.80 -27.63
C SER A 461 -21.50 -10.52 -26.80
N PHE A 462 -21.90 -10.98 -25.64
CA PHE A 462 -21.02 -11.58 -24.65
C PHE A 462 -21.64 -12.84 -24.07
N ALA A 463 -20.83 -13.91 -23.93
CA ALA A 463 -21.15 -15.10 -23.18
C ALA A 463 -20.34 -15.15 -21.87
N PRO A 464 -20.85 -15.78 -20.82
CA PRO A 464 -20.06 -16.07 -19.62
C PRO A 464 -18.81 -16.90 -19.94
N CYS A 465 -17.67 -16.52 -19.36
CA CYS A 465 -16.42 -17.25 -19.51
C CYS A 465 -15.72 -17.31 -18.13
N GLY A 466 -16.09 -18.29 -17.30
CA GLY A 466 -15.71 -18.33 -15.91
C GLY A 466 -16.16 -17.06 -15.18
N PRO A 467 -15.27 -16.34 -14.48
CA PRO A 467 -15.59 -15.04 -13.86
C PRO A 467 -15.58 -13.86 -14.83
N GLY A 468 -15.19 -14.05 -16.10
CA GLY A 468 -15.11 -13.05 -17.14
C GLY A 468 -16.20 -13.18 -18.21
N LEU A 469 -16.03 -12.47 -19.33
CA LEU A 469 -16.97 -12.43 -20.45
C LEU A 469 -16.26 -12.65 -21.78
N LEU A 470 -16.65 -13.69 -22.54
CA LEU A 470 -16.20 -13.94 -23.90
C LEU A 470 -16.96 -13.03 -24.87
N VAL A 471 -16.25 -12.35 -25.76
CA VAL A 471 -16.84 -11.58 -26.85
C VAL A 471 -17.24 -12.55 -27.97
N GLU A 472 -18.53 -12.85 -28.10
CA GLU A 472 -19.05 -13.75 -29.15
C GLU A 472 -19.18 -13.04 -30.50
N ARG A 473 -19.78 -11.87 -30.48
CA ARG A 473 -20.01 -11.07 -31.68
C ARG A 473 -19.47 -9.67 -31.53
N ALA A 474 -18.84 -9.18 -32.56
CA ALA A 474 -18.52 -7.76 -32.74
C ALA A 474 -19.31 -7.21 -33.95
N PRO A 475 -19.67 -5.95 -33.98
CA PRO A 475 -20.32 -5.35 -35.13
C PRO A 475 -19.40 -5.45 -36.37
N ASP A 476 -19.98 -5.73 -37.52
CA ASP A 476 -19.29 -5.65 -38.80
C ASP A 476 -18.83 -4.20 -39.00
N ARG A 477 -17.51 -4.01 -39.20
CA ARG A 477 -16.93 -2.69 -39.48
C ARG A 477 -17.12 -2.32 -40.94
#